data_434e95dc5ff09bddc4ea58f765deb02c
#
_entry.id   434e95dc5ff09bddc4ea58f765deb02c
#
_cell.length_a   1.000
_cell.length_b   1.000
_cell.length_c   1.000
_cell.angle_alpha   90.00
_cell.angle_beta   90.00
_cell.angle_gamma   90.00
#
_symmetry.space_group_name_H-M   'P 1'
#
loop_
_entity.id
_entity.type
_entity.pdbx_description
1 polymer ?
#
loop_
_entity_poly.entity_id
_entity_poly.type
_entity_poly.pdbx_seq_one_letter_code
_entity_poly.pdbx_strand_id
1 'polypeptide(L)'
;MTRRAGTRRVPVGRALRTYRAKRDFTATAEPRGGRRRADGRGFVVQRHDARRLHYDFRLELDGVLKSWAVTKEPSDDPADKRLAVRTEDHPLDYAGFEGTIPKGHYGAGRVKIWDRGEWLPLEDPRDGLKRGKLSFVLNGRRMKGGWALVRLSRRPRETRESWLLIKMRDDQARRAAKD
;
A
#
# COMPACT_ATOMS: atom_id res chain seq x y z
N MET A 1 1.24 -30.63 -22.35
CA MET A 1 0.86 -30.01 -21.05
C MET A 1 1.97 -29.08 -20.60
N THR A 2 1.84 -27.80 -20.84
CA THR A 2 2.81 -26.79 -20.44
C THR A 2 2.57 -26.47 -18.95
N ARG A 3 3.46 -26.91 -18.10
CA ARG A 3 3.45 -26.50 -16.69
C ARG A 3 3.70 -24.99 -16.64
N ARG A 4 2.69 -24.21 -16.26
CA ARG A 4 2.89 -22.82 -15.88
C ARG A 4 3.86 -22.81 -14.71
N ALA A 5 5.02 -22.20 -14.92
CA ALA A 5 5.95 -21.92 -13.84
C ALA A 5 5.24 -21.02 -12.83
N GLY A 6 4.74 -21.58 -11.74
CA GLY A 6 4.15 -20.83 -10.66
C GLY A 6 5.23 -19.93 -10.06
N THR A 7 4.98 -18.64 -10.07
CA THR A 7 5.83 -17.66 -9.40
C THR A 7 5.93 -18.08 -7.92
N ARG A 8 7.10 -18.50 -7.48
CA ARG A 8 7.32 -18.94 -6.10
C ARG A 8 7.02 -17.77 -5.17
N ARG A 9 6.10 -17.97 -4.24
CA ARG A 9 5.78 -16.99 -3.19
C ARG A 9 7.00 -16.82 -2.29
N VAL A 10 7.39 -15.56 -2.03
CA VAL A 10 8.42 -15.25 -1.04
C VAL A 10 7.87 -15.58 0.35
N PRO A 11 8.61 -16.34 1.20
CA PRO A 11 8.19 -16.59 2.58
C PRO A 11 7.95 -15.29 3.35
N VAL A 12 6.92 -15.25 4.21
CA VAL A 12 6.52 -14.07 4.98
C VAL A 12 7.67 -13.51 5.82
N GLY A 13 8.44 -14.37 6.48
CA GLY A 13 9.60 -13.95 7.28
C GLY A 13 10.66 -13.23 6.45
N ARG A 14 10.90 -13.66 5.22
CA ARG A 14 11.82 -13.00 4.29
C ARG A 14 11.24 -11.66 3.78
N ALA A 15 9.95 -11.63 3.46
CA ALA A 15 9.28 -10.41 3.02
C ALA A 15 9.29 -9.32 4.09
N LEU A 16 9.23 -9.69 5.38
CA LEU A 16 9.23 -8.75 6.51
C LEU A 16 10.63 -8.40 7.03
N ARG A 17 11.70 -8.90 6.43
CA ARG A 17 13.08 -8.66 6.90
C ARG A 17 13.40 -7.17 6.99
N THR A 18 13.13 -6.39 5.95
CA THR A 18 13.39 -4.94 5.92
C THR A 18 12.55 -4.21 6.96
N TYR A 19 11.25 -4.52 7.04
CA TYR A 19 10.36 -3.97 8.06
C TYR A 19 10.93 -4.17 9.47
N ARG A 20 11.32 -5.40 9.81
CA ARG A 20 11.84 -5.76 11.13
C ARG A 20 13.22 -5.16 11.40
N ALA A 21 14.07 -5.05 10.38
CA ALA A 21 15.42 -4.48 10.52
C ALA A 21 15.41 -2.99 10.84
N LYS A 22 14.37 -2.26 10.44
CA LYS A 22 14.25 -0.81 10.66
C LYS A 22 13.62 -0.43 12.00
N ARG A 23 13.26 -1.41 12.84
CA ARG A 23 12.47 -1.15 14.05
C ARG A 23 13.08 -1.77 15.30
N ASP A 24 12.86 -1.07 16.40
CA ASP A 24 13.08 -1.57 17.76
C ASP A 24 11.72 -1.81 18.42
N PHE A 25 11.28 -3.07 18.48
CA PHE A 25 9.96 -3.43 19.00
C PHE A 25 9.86 -3.30 20.53
N THR A 26 10.92 -2.97 21.22
CA THR A 26 10.87 -2.58 22.63
C THR A 26 10.48 -1.13 22.81
N ALA A 27 10.65 -0.29 21.80
CA ALA A 27 10.41 1.15 21.81
C ALA A 27 9.13 1.58 21.08
N THR A 28 8.69 0.84 20.07
CA THR A 28 7.49 1.13 19.28
C THR A 28 6.36 0.17 19.60
N ALA A 29 5.11 0.69 19.56
CA ALA A 29 3.89 -0.13 19.66
C ALA A 29 3.54 -0.82 18.34
N GLU A 30 4.28 -0.57 17.27
CA GLU A 30 4.06 -1.24 15.99
C GLU A 30 4.19 -2.76 16.13
N PRO A 31 3.32 -3.56 15.46
CA PRO A 31 3.37 -5.01 15.58
C PRO A 31 4.59 -5.61 14.90
N ARG A 32 5.18 -6.61 15.51
CA ARG A 32 6.26 -7.40 14.92
C ARG A 32 5.79 -8.26 13.73
N GLY A 33 4.51 -8.67 13.78
CA GLY A 33 3.90 -9.53 12.77
C GLY A 33 3.97 -11.02 13.09
N GLY A 34 3.23 -11.81 12.32
CA GLY A 34 3.21 -13.26 12.42
C GLY A 34 2.03 -13.88 13.14
N ARG A 35 1.08 -13.06 13.63
CA ARG A 35 -0.09 -13.55 14.37
C ARG A 35 -1.36 -13.69 13.55
N ARG A 36 -1.46 -13.00 12.41
CA ARG A 36 -2.65 -12.97 11.56
C ARG A 36 -2.51 -13.91 10.37
N ARG A 37 -3.58 -14.64 10.05
CA ARG A 37 -3.63 -15.52 8.88
C ARG A 37 -3.73 -14.73 7.57
N ALA A 38 -3.04 -15.25 6.55
CA ALA A 38 -2.96 -14.66 5.21
C ALA A 38 -4.09 -15.17 4.30
N ASP A 39 -5.34 -14.99 4.67
CA ASP A 39 -6.50 -15.52 3.95
C ASP A 39 -7.45 -14.43 3.44
N GLY A 40 -7.07 -13.17 3.52
CA GLY A 40 -7.91 -12.04 3.19
C GLY A 40 -7.41 -11.19 2.03
N ARG A 41 -8.28 -10.28 1.60
CA ARG A 41 -8.04 -9.25 0.58
C ARG A 41 -8.28 -7.86 1.18
N GLY A 42 -7.70 -7.63 2.34
CA GLY A 42 -7.80 -6.35 3.04
C GLY A 42 -6.96 -5.26 2.39
N PHE A 43 -7.46 -4.04 2.44
CA PHE A 43 -6.64 -2.86 2.23
C PHE A 43 -6.81 -1.89 3.38
N VAL A 44 -5.83 -1.07 3.59
CA VAL A 44 -5.85 0.01 4.56
C VAL A 44 -5.10 1.22 4.03
N VAL A 45 -5.60 2.40 4.35
CA VAL A 45 -4.88 3.66 4.18
C VAL A 45 -4.69 4.26 5.56
N GLN A 46 -3.45 4.50 5.94
CA GLN A 46 -3.09 5.10 7.22
C GLN A 46 -2.54 6.50 6.97
N ARG A 47 -3.21 7.49 7.55
CA ARG A 47 -2.69 8.85 7.57
C ARG A 47 -1.54 8.92 8.57
N HIS A 48 -0.38 9.29 8.09
CA HIS A 48 0.85 9.31 8.85
C HIS A 48 1.38 10.74 8.94
N ASP A 49 1.21 11.36 10.10
CA ASP A 49 1.79 12.65 10.45
C ASP A 49 3.25 12.46 10.87
N ALA A 50 4.06 12.06 9.89
CA ALA A 50 5.51 11.96 10.04
C ALA A 50 6.14 13.34 9.77
N ARG A 51 7.45 13.39 9.55
CA ARG A 51 8.16 14.62 9.18
C ARG A 51 7.48 15.34 8.02
N ARG A 52 6.95 14.57 7.06
CA ARG A 52 6.02 15.04 6.02
C ARG A 52 4.75 14.21 6.11
N LEU A 53 3.60 14.85 6.14
CA LEU A 53 2.33 14.17 6.08
C LEU A 53 2.24 13.34 4.80
N HIS A 54 1.90 12.06 4.93
CA HIS A 54 1.63 11.18 3.82
C HIS A 54 0.54 10.17 4.20
N TYR A 55 0.09 9.43 3.21
CA TYR A 55 -0.95 8.41 3.35
C TYR A 55 -0.37 7.08 2.91
N ASP A 56 -0.18 6.18 3.86
CA ASP A 56 0.34 4.84 3.58
C ASP A 56 -0.79 3.96 3.06
N PHE A 57 -0.70 3.61 1.79
CA PHE A 57 -1.64 2.75 1.08
C PHE A 57 -1.10 1.32 1.07
N ARG A 58 -1.89 0.37 1.59
CA ARG A 58 -1.44 -1.01 1.76
C ARG A 58 -2.47 -2.00 1.25
N LEU A 59 -2.00 -3.00 0.50
CA LEU A 59 -2.80 -4.08 -0.06
C LEU A 59 -2.30 -5.42 0.46
N GLU A 60 -3.20 -6.21 1.02
CA GLU A 60 -2.89 -7.57 1.46
C GLU A 60 -2.67 -8.49 0.25
N LEU A 61 -1.48 -9.06 0.16
CA LEU A 61 -1.09 -10.01 -0.87
C LEU A 61 0.04 -10.89 -0.35
N ASP A 62 -0.09 -12.20 -0.57
CA ASP A 62 0.94 -13.18 -0.20
C ASP A 62 1.38 -13.11 1.27
N GLY A 63 0.44 -12.87 2.16
CA GLY A 63 0.68 -12.89 3.61
C GLY A 63 1.33 -11.64 4.19
N VAL A 64 1.46 -10.59 3.41
CA VAL A 64 1.98 -9.28 3.83
C VAL A 64 1.14 -8.15 3.27
N LEU A 65 1.40 -6.93 3.73
CA LEU A 65 0.84 -5.71 3.18
C LEU A 65 1.84 -5.08 2.22
N LYS A 66 1.55 -5.15 0.92
CA LYS A 66 2.27 -4.39 -0.11
C LYS A 66 1.96 -2.92 0.09
N SER A 67 2.98 -2.07 0.17
CA SER A 67 2.85 -0.73 0.73
C SER A 67 3.43 0.36 -0.16
N TRP A 68 2.74 1.51 -0.19
CA TRP A 68 3.14 2.74 -0.88
C TRP A 68 2.85 3.94 0.00
N ALA A 69 3.79 4.87 0.10
CA ALA A 69 3.57 6.17 0.73
C ALA A 69 3.02 7.14 -0.32
N VAL A 70 1.76 7.51 -0.20
CA VAL A 70 1.11 8.49 -1.07
C VAL A 70 1.33 9.87 -0.49
N THR A 71 1.94 10.76 -1.26
CA THR A 71 2.42 12.06 -0.77
C THR A 71 1.33 13.09 -0.50
N LYS A 72 0.13 12.85 -1.01
CA LYS A 72 -1.08 13.64 -0.77
C LYS A 72 -2.27 12.73 -0.52
N GLU A 73 -3.34 13.27 0.03
CA GLU A 73 -4.59 12.53 0.21
C GLU A 73 -5.03 11.87 -1.11
N PRO A 74 -5.38 10.57 -1.10
CA PRO A 74 -5.89 9.91 -2.29
C PRO A 74 -7.09 10.64 -2.87
N SER A 75 -7.12 10.81 -4.19
CA SER A 75 -8.16 11.55 -4.91
C SER A 75 -9.04 10.60 -5.72
N ASP A 76 -10.34 10.80 -5.65
CA ASP A 76 -11.32 10.10 -6.48
C ASP A 76 -11.57 10.77 -7.85
N ASP A 77 -10.82 11.83 -8.16
CA ASP A 77 -10.80 12.45 -9.47
C ASP A 77 -9.81 11.74 -10.40
N PRO A 78 -10.26 11.16 -11.53
CA PRO A 78 -9.36 10.48 -12.48
C PRO A 78 -8.28 11.36 -13.08
N ALA A 79 -8.42 12.67 -13.04
CA ALA A 79 -7.40 13.61 -13.51
C ALA A 79 -6.23 13.78 -12.53
N ASP A 80 -6.44 13.43 -11.26
CA ASP A 80 -5.41 13.54 -10.23
C ASP A 80 -4.54 12.27 -10.20
N LYS A 81 -3.26 12.46 -10.45
CA LYS A 81 -2.26 11.39 -10.38
C LYS A 81 -1.42 11.57 -9.11
N ARG A 82 -1.70 10.78 -8.08
CA ARG A 82 -1.01 10.89 -6.81
C ARG A 82 0.30 10.11 -6.82
N LEU A 83 1.40 10.76 -6.51
CA LEU A 83 2.68 10.08 -6.34
C LEU A 83 2.60 9.10 -5.16
N ALA A 84 2.95 7.85 -5.41
CA ALA A 84 2.97 6.76 -4.46
C ALA A 84 4.34 6.10 -4.47
N VAL A 85 5.12 6.33 -3.42
CA VAL A 85 6.48 5.78 -3.31
C VAL A 85 6.41 4.40 -2.68
N ARG A 86 6.97 3.39 -3.36
CA ARG A 86 7.01 2.02 -2.83
C ARG A 86 7.81 1.97 -1.54
N THR A 87 7.24 1.35 -0.53
CA THR A 87 7.89 1.10 0.76
C THR A 87 7.99 -0.41 1.01
N GLU A 88 8.69 -0.78 2.08
CA GLU A 88 8.81 -2.18 2.47
C GLU A 88 7.47 -2.83 2.78
N ASP A 89 7.39 -4.15 2.58
CA ASP A 89 6.24 -4.93 2.99
C ASP A 89 6.04 -4.84 4.51
N HIS A 90 4.80 -4.72 4.94
CA HIS A 90 4.40 -4.65 6.34
C HIS A 90 3.65 -5.92 6.76
N PRO A 91 3.67 -6.28 8.05
CA PRO A 91 2.89 -7.42 8.54
C PRO A 91 1.40 -7.14 8.46
N LEU A 92 0.59 -8.19 8.29
CA LEU A 92 -0.87 -8.07 8.21
C LEU A 92 -1.48 -7.37 9.43
N ASP A 93 -0.89 -7.58 10.60
CA ASP A 93 -1.33 -6.94 11.85
C ASP A 93 -1.22 -5.40 11.81
N TYR A 94 -0.37 -4.87 10.94
CA TYR A 94 -0.21 -3.41 10.77
C TYR A 94 -1.47 -2.74 10.22
N ALA A 95 -2.37 -3.49 9.58
CA ALA A 95 -3.62 -2.95 9.04
C ALA A 95 -4.53 -2.35 10.13
N GLY A 96 -4.42 -2.80 11.37
CA GLY A 96 -5.15 -2.26 12.51
C GLY A 96 -4.36 -1.28 13.36
N PHE A 97 -3.12 -0.96 12.98
CA PHE A 97 -2.26 -0.12 13.80
C PHE A 97 -2.69 1.34 13.78
N GLU A 98 -2.91 1.89 14.96
CA GLU A 98 -3.04 3.32 15.24
C GLU A 98 -2.19 3.67 16.46
N GLY A 99 -1.51 4.79 16.43
CA GLY A 99 -0.69 5.21 17.56
C GLY A 99 0.38 6.22 17.16
N THR A 100 1.27 6.49 18.09
CA THR A 100 2.41 7.40 17.88
C THR A 100 3.71 6.62 17.89
N ILE A 101 4.45 6.73 16.80
CA ILE A 101 5.82 6.20 16.70
C ILE A 101 6.75 7.24 17.33
N PRO A 102 7.57 6.86 18.33
CA PRO A 102 8.41 7.81 19.08
C PRO A 102 9.39 8.57 18.20
N LYS A 103 9.71 9.79 18.61
CA LYS A 103 10.78 10.58 17.98
C LYS A 103 12.11 9.84 17.99
N GLY A 104 12.87 9.98 16.91
CA GLY A 104 14.16 9.31 16.73
C GLY A 104 14.07 7.89 16.18
N HIS A 105 12.86 7.32 16.06
CA HIS A 105 12.63 6.02 15.43
C HIS A 105 12.15 6.19 13.99
N TYR A 106 12.40 5.17 13.19
CA TYR A 106 11.95 5.14 11.79
C TYR A 106 10.42 5.33 11.69
N GLY A 107 9.99 6.28 10.89
CA GLY A 107 8.58 6.60 10.72
C GLY A 107 7.96 7.37 11.88
N ALA A 108 8.76 8.03 12.73
CA ALA A 108 8.26 8.80 13.88
C ALA A 108 7.08 9.71 13.51
N GLY A 109 6.05 9.72 14.33
CA GLY A 109 4.83 10.51 14.15
C GLY A 109 3.56 9.74 14.45
N ARG A 110 2.44 10.41 14.26
CA ARG A 110 1.11 9.86 14.56
C ARG A 110 0.55 9.11 13.36
N VAL A 111 0.05 7.91 13.59
CA VAL A 111 -0.59 7.05 12.60
C VAL A 111 -2.07 6.87 12.94
N LYS A 112 -2.95 7.19 11.99
CA LYS A 112 -4.39 6.95 12.09
C LYS A 112 -4.92 6.27 10.85
N ILE A 113 -5.88 5.36 11.03
CA ILE A 113 -6.59 4.75 9.89
C ILE A 113 -7.47 5.82 9.24
N TRP A 114 -7.22 6.07 7.95
CA TRP A 114 -7.98 7.01 7.14
C TRP A 114 -9.09 6.32 6.35
N ASP A 115 -8.81 5.12 5.83
CA ASP A 115 -9.77 4.24 5.16
C ASP A 115 -9.33 2.79 5.27
N ARG A 116 -10.28 1.87 5.16
CA ARG A 116 -10.03 0.43 5.09
C ARG A 116 -11.21 -0.30 4.47
N GLY A 117 -10.96 -1.49 3.99
CA GLY A 117 -11.97 -2.36 3.40
C GLY A 117 -11.33 -3.54 2.69
N GLU A 118 -11.95 -3.93 1.59
CA GLU A 118 -11.47 -5.01 0.75
C GLU A 118 -10.99 -4.50 -0.60
N TRP A 119 -10.05 -5.20 -1.20
CA TRP A 119 -9.60 -4.96 -2.55
C TRP A 119 -9.73 -6.21 -3.42
N LEU A 120 -10.01 -6.01 -4.69
CA LEU A 120 -10.16 -7.06 -5.67
C LEU A 120 -9.29 -6.76 -6.88
N PRO A 121 -8.25 -7.56 -7.15
CA PRO A 121 -7.44 -7.35 -8.34
C PRO A 121 -8.25 -7.66 -9.59
N LEU A 122 -8.10 -6.84 -10.63
CA LEU A 122 -8.74 -7.04 -11.93
C LEU A 122 -7.90 -7.93 -12.87
N GLU A 123 -6.64 -8.13 -12.51
CA GLU A 123 -5.68 -8.98 -13.20
C GLU A 123 -4.87 -9.77 -12.17
N ASP A 124 -3.96 -10.63 -12.59
CA ASP A 124 -3.04 -11.27 -11.66
C ASP A 124 -2.17 -10.19 -10.98
N PRO A 125 -2.32 -9.98 -9.66
CA PRO A 125 -1.64 -8.89 -8.97
C PRO A 125 -0.13 -9.08 -8.89
N ARG A 126 0.36 -10.32 -8.90
CA ARG A 126 1.81 -10.59 -8.90
C ARG A 126 2.43 -10.18 -10.23
N ASP A 127 1.77 -10.51 -11.34
CA ASP A 127 2.17 -10.06 -12.67
C ASP A 127 2.08 -8.54 -12.80
N GLY A 128 1.02 -7.93 -12.27
CA GLY A 128 0.83 -6.49 -12.27
C GLY A 128 1.95 -5.76 -11.53
N LEU A 129 2.30 -6.22 -10.35
CA LEU A 129 3.42 -5.65 -9.58
C LEU A 129 4.75 -5.78 -10.31
N LYS A 130 4.99 -6.92 -10.97
CA LYS A 130 6.21 -7.16 -11.73
C LYS A 130 6.30 -6.28 -12.98
N ARG A 131 5.19 -6.13 -13.72
CA ARG A 131 5.13 -5.31 -14.94
C ARG A 131 5.01 -3.81 -14.66
N GLY A 132 4.63 -3.42 -13.46
CA GLY A 132 4.48 -2.03 -13.08
C GLY A 132 3.10 -1.43 -13.40
N LYS A 133 2.07 -2.25 -13.49
CA LYS A 133 0.68 -1.80 -13.58
C LYS A 133 -0.24 -2.74 -12.83
N LEU A 134 -0.88 -2.23 -11.80
CA LEU A 134 -1.82 -2.96 -10.97
C LEU A 134 -3.18 -2.26 -11.04
N SER A 135 -4.20 -2.99 -11.50
CA SER A 135 -5.58 -2.51 -11.59
C SER A 135 -6.45 -3.29 -10.62
N PHE A 136 -7.29 -2.61 -9.88
CA PHE A 136 -8.09 -3.24 -8.81
C PHE A 136 -9.34 -2.43 -8.49
N VAL A 137 -10.25 -3.08 -7.78
CA VAL A 137 -11.45 -2.45 -7.22
C VAL A 137 -11.28 -2.36 -5.70
N LEU A 138 -11.63 -1.23 -5.13
CA LEU A 138 -11.67 -1.01 -3.69
C LEU A 138 -13.11 -0.92 -3.19
N ASN A 139 -13.34 -1.48 -2.02
CA ASN A 139 -14.59 -1.35 -1.28
C ASN A 139 -14.30 -0.84 0.14
N GLY A 140 -13.87 0.41 0.22
CA GLY A 140 -13.67 1.13 1.45
C GLY A 140 -14.84 2.04 1.78
N ARG A 141 -14.67 2.87 2.78
CA ARG A 141 -15.65 3.94 3.10
C ARG A 141 -15.47 5.16 2.22
N ARG A 142 -14.21 5.52 1.94
CA ARG A 142 -13.82 6.68 1.13
C ARG A 142 -13.40 6.28 -0.27
N MET A 143 -12.55 5.25 -0.38
CA MET A 143 -12.04 4.77 -1.65
C MET A 143 -12.92 3.63 -2.16
N LYS A 144 -13.59 3.85 -3.27
CA LYS A 144 -14.53 2.91 -3.88
C LYS A 144 -14.31 2.81 -5.38
N GLY A 145 -14.71 1.67 -5.96
CA GLY A 145 -14.62 1.44 -7.40
C GLY A 145 -13.22 1.12 -7.88
N GLY A 146 -12.96 1.40 -9.17
CA GLY A 146 -11.72 1.05 -9.86
C GLY A 146 -10.59 2.04 -9.60
N TRP A 147 -9.39 1.49 -9.40
CA TRP A 147 -8.14 2.22 -9.16
C TRP A 147 -6.99 1.56 -9.89
N ALA A 148 -5.96 2.32 -10.15
CA ALA A 148 -4.73 1.81 -10.74
C ALA A 148 -3.50 2.36 -10.03
N LEU A 149 -2.48 1.50 -9.91
CA LEU A 149 -1.12 1.86 -9.56
C LEU A 149 -0.24 1.64 -10.79
N VAL A 150 0.46 2.67 -11.22
CA VAL A 150 1.32 2.65 -12.40
C VAL A 150 2.72 3.06 -12.02
N ARG A 151 3.69 2.18 -12.24
CA ARG A 151 5.08 2.46 -11.93
C ARG A 151 5.69 3.41 -12.96
N LEU A 152 6.38 4.42 -12.47
CA LEU A 152 7.14 5.34 -13.30
C LEU A 152 8.52 4.75 -13.63
N SER A 153 9.10 5.21 -14.73
CA SER A 153 10.49 4.87 -15.07
C SER A 153 11.44 5.37 -13.99
N ARG A 154 12.35 4.49 -13.55
CA ARG A 154 13.34 4.84 -12.53
C ARG A 154 14.40 5.78 -13.11
N ARG A 155 14.66 6.88 -12.43
CA ARG A 155 15.79 7.75 -12.75
C ARG A 155 17.10 7.15 -12.22
N PRO A 156 18.25 7.40 -12.91
CA PRO A 156 19.55 7.05 -12.34
C PRO A 156 19.68 7.66 -10.93
N ARG A 157 20.11 6.94 -9.93
CA ARG A 157 20.24 7.33 -8.50
C ARG A 157 18.96 7.24 -7.65
N GLU A 158 17.80 6.95 -8.20
CA GLU A 158 16.63 6.65 -7.37
C GLU A 158 16.76 5.27 -6.74
N THR A 159 16.67 5.20 -5.42
CA THR A 159 16.73 3.94 -4.67
C THR A 159 15.36 3.31 -4.45
N ARG A 160 14.28 4.09 -4.59
CA ARG A 160 12.89 3.66 -4.40
C ARG A 160 12.11 3.74 -5.69
N GLU A 161 11.15 2.82 -5.84
CA GLU A 161 10.20 2.86 -6.94
C GLU A 161 9.16 3.95 -6.72
N SER A 162 8.93 4.76 -7.73
CA SER A 162 7.83 5.73 -7.76
C SER A 162 6.70 5.20 -8.62
N TRP A 163 5.49 5.25 -8.08
CA TRP A 163 4.25 4.86 -8.72
C TRP A 163 3.27 6.03 -8.72
N LEU A 164 2.23 5.94 -9.53
CA LEU A 164 1.08 6.84 -9.49
C LEU A 164 -0.16 6.06 -9.06
N LEU A 165 -0.89 6.60 -8.08
CA LEU A 165 -2.21 6.10 -7.69
C LEU A 165 -3.26 6.95 -8.39
N ILE A 166 -4.12 6.30 -9.17
CA ILE A 166 -5.07 6.96 -10.07
C ILE A 166 -6.45 6.31 -9.92
N LYS A 167 -7.47 7.14 -9.77
CA LYS A 167 -8.87 6.69 -9.84
C LYS A 167 -9.26 6.41 -11.29
N MET A 168 -9.87 5.26 -11.53
CA MET A 168 -10.44 4.95 -12.84
C MET A 168 -11.72 5.73 -13.08
N ARG A 169 -12.05 5.98 -14.36
CA ARG A 169 -13.32 6.59 -14.76
C ARG A 169 -14.42 5.54 -14.65
N ASP A 170 -15.24 5.66 -13.62
CA ASP A 170 -16.41 4.83 -13.35
C ASP A 170 -17.47 5.63 -12.55
N ASP A 171 -18.52 4.97 -12.09
CA ASP A 171 -19.61 5.63 -11.34
C ASP A 171 -19.17 6.18 -9.98
N GLN A 172 -18.04 5.70 -9.46
CA GLN A 172 -17.45 6.14 -8.19
C GLN A 172 -16.44 7.27 -8.38
N ALA A 173 -16.11 7.62 -9.62
CA ALA A 173 -15.21 8.73 -9.90
C ALA A 173 -15.89 10.04 -9.57
N ARG A 174 -15.09 10.98 -9.04
CA ARG A 174 -15.52 12.36 -8.88
C ARG A 174 -15.86 12.94 -10.25
N ARG A 175 -17.09 13.41 -10.43
CA ARG A 175 -17.46 14.16 -11.61
C ARG A 175 -16.68 15.47 -11.59
N ALA A 176 -15.95 15.74 -12.68
CA ALA A 176 -15.39 17.07 -12.87
C ALA A 176 -16.53 18.09 -12.68
N ALA A 177 -16.31 19.12 -11.89
CA ALA A 177 -17.25 20.21 -11.79
C ALA A 177 -17.52 20.69 -13.22
N LYS A 178 -18.76 20.67 -13.64
CA LYS A 178 -19.15 21.31 -14.90
C LYS A 178 -18.96 22.79 -14.67
N ASP A 179 -17.92 23.35 -15.25
CA ASP A 179 -17.78 24.80 -15.40
C ASP A 179 -18.93 25.36 -16.24
#